data_a87fab08d31a9a408b86bfb47268d4f0
#
_entry.id   a87fab08d31a9a408b86bfb47268d4f0
#
_cell.length_a   1.000
_cell.length_b   1.000
_cell.length_c   1.000
_cell.angle_alpha   90.00
_cell.angle_beta   90.00
_cell.angle_gamma   90.00
#
_symmetry.space_group_name_H-M   'P 1'
#
loop_
_entity.id
_entity.type
_entity.pdbx_description
1 polymer ?
#
loop_
_entity_poly.entity_id
_entity_poly.type
_entity_poly.pdbx_seq_one_letter_code
_entity_poly.pdbx_strand_id
1 'polypeptide(L)'
;MIDSKESLVLPLYEENNTVPQSMESYSKIALDNEGQLFDLLYDAMLKCKRNVMWKPSVKHFVLKGIKNIGKLKKELLNGTYRPRPPKTMMVYYPKRRKIFANSFRDRIVQTYLVDNFCMPLIGKSFVYGNVASQKGKGTDKALELAEKYLWREYCKSGTDYYILQIDIKKYYESIPLEGALELFREKLPHAVYNVVKLILRSQYQNGFFAGSQIIQFLGVSYLNKLDHFIKETLRIKSYIRYQDDFFLLCYDRDYLTFCLEEIKKELAGLGLVINEKKTKITKITEGFRFIGFDWHINSKGVIYKFINLQRIKHERYLIRKLSKFLTKGELLEQMQSFLSYLDKSDSRQAKTKLLTYVDVIYNKREALATSLFSCHYFSNFFKHIFSYMFIFYS
;
A
#
# COMPACT_ATOMS: atom_id res chain seq x y z
N MET A 1 -24.31 -40.57 -29.98
CA MET A 1 -25.56 -39.81 -30.12
C MET A 1 -25.54 -38.68 -29.13
N ILE A 2 -25.39 -37.49 -29.68
CA ILE A 2 -25.87 -36.15 -29.26
C ILE A 2 -25.19 -35.61 -27.96
N ASP A 3 -24.15 -34.87 -28.02
CA ASP A 3 -23.88 -33.48 -28.44
C ASP A 3 -24.91 -32.46 -27.88
N SER A 4 -24.48 -31.65 -26.93
CA SER A 4 -24.94 -30.29 -26.74
C SER A 4 -23.87 -29.49 -25.96
N LYS A 5 -23.06 -28.74 -26.73
CA LYS A 5 -22.31 -27.59 -26.28
C LYS A 5 -23.28 -26.46 -25.99
N GLU A 6 -23.48 -26.08 -24.75
CA GLU A 6 -24.03 -24.76 -24.41
C GLU A 6 -22.91 -23.78 -24.22
N SER A 7 -22.70 -22.94 -25.21
CA SER A 7 -21.90 -21.76 -25.21
C SER A 7 -22.62 -20.69 -24.36
N LEU A 8 -22.08 -20.37 -23.18
CA LEU A 8 -22.50 -19.19 -22.41
C LEU A 8 -22.05 -17.93 -23.15
N VAL A 9 -22.96 -17.36 -23.91
CA VAL A 9 -22.86 -16.01 -24.48
C VAL A 9 -23.06 -15.02 -23.33
N LEU A 10 -22.02 -14.26 -22.99
CA LEU A 10 -22.14 -13.09 -22.13
C LEU A 10 -23.01 -12.04 -22.85
N PRO A 11 -23.96 -11.40 -22.17
CA PRO A 11 -24.75 -10.35 -22.79
C PRO A 11 -23.89 -9.16 -23.18
N LEU A 12 -23.93 -8.83 -24.46
CA LEU A 12 -23.39 -7.60 -25.03
C LEU A 12 -24.08 -6.41 -24.33
N TYR A 13 -23.26 -5.44 -23.90
CA TYR A 13 -23.76 -4.15 -23.44
C TYR A 13 -24.55 -3.50 -24.59
N GLU A 14 -25.85 -3.48 -24.47
CA GLU A 14 -26.68 -2.61 -25.30
C GLU A 14 -26.35 -1.15 -24.96
N GLU A 15 -25.86 -0.45 -25.95
CA GLU A 15 -25.72 1.02 -25.95
C GLU A 15 -27.11 1.65 -25.98
N ASN A 16 -27.75 1.79 -24.83
CA ASN A 16 -28.83 2.74 -24.68
C ASN A 16 -28.25 4.15 -24.55
N ASN A 17 -28.07 4.79 -25.70
CA ASN A 17 -27.80 6.21 -25.88
C ASN A 17 -29.04 7.06 -25.48
N THR A 18 -29.38 7.07 -24.20
CA THR A 18 -30.20 8.12 -23.62
C THR A 18 -29.28 8.95 -22.74
N VAL A 19 -28.92 10.15 -23.22
CA VAL A 19 -28.27 11.20 -22.43
C VAL A 19 -29.17 11.47 -21.23
N PRO A 20 -28.74 11.16 -19.98
CA PRO A 20 -29.58 11.47 -18.83
C PRO A 20 -29.65 12.98 -18.65
N GLN A 21 -30.84 13.51 -18.38
CA GLN A 21 -31.16 14.92 -18.06
C GLN A 21 -30.45 15.49 -16.79
N SER A 22 -29.26 15.02 -16.44
CA SER A 22 -28.51 15.46 -15.25
C SER A 22 -27.25 16.28 -15.59
N MET A 23 -27.24 17.00 -16.75
CA MET A 23 -26.12 17.90 -17.07
C MET A 23 -25.97 19.08 -16.08
N GLU A 24 -27.01 19.46 -15.36
CA GLU A 24 -26.95 20.55 -14.38
C GLU A 24 -26.12 20.22 -13.10
N SER A 25 -25.92 18.94 -12.79
CA SER A 25 -25.29 18.55 -11.52
C SER A 25 -23.76 18.57 -11.53
N TYR A 26 -23.13 18.50 -12.71
CA TYR A 26 -21.67 18.58 -12.82
C TYR A 26 -21.13 20.02 -12.79
N SER A 27 -21.95 20.97 -13.16
CA SER A 27 -21.58 22.40 -13.18
C SER A 27 -21.26 22.97 -11.79
N LYS A 28 -21.83 22.43 -10.74
CA LYS A 28 -21.62 22.91 -9.35
C LYS A 28 -20.27 22.55 -8.71
N ILE A 29 -19.47 21.62 -9.24
CA ILE A 29 -18.08 21.40 -8.77
C ILE A 29 -17.21 22.64 -9.06
N ALA A 30 -17.64 23.44 -10.02
CA ALA A 30 -16.87 24.51 -10.62
C ALA A 30 -17.41 25.90 -10.36
N LEU A 31 -18.63 26.04 -9.87
CA LEU A 31 -19.31 27.34 -9.90
C LEU A 31 -18.74 28.38 -8.91
N ASP A 32 -17.97 27.96 -7.90
CA ASP A 32 -17.35 28.94 -7.02
C ASP A 32 -15.95 29.40 -7.48
N ASN A 33 -15.24 28.64 -8.35
CA ASN A 33 -13.91 29.06 -8.84
C ASN A 33 -13.40 28.25 -10.04
N GLU A 34 -13.77 28.59 -11.25
CA GLU A 34 -13.23 27.92 -12.48
C GLU A 34 -11.69 28.01 -12.60
N GLY A 35 -11.09 29.09 -12.10
CA GLY A 35 -9.63 29.23 -12.04
C GLY A 35 -9.00 28.22 -11.08
N GLN A 36 -9.58 28.06 -9.92
CA GLN A 36 -9.06 27.21 -8.87
C GLN A 36 -9.05 25.71 -9.24
N LEU A 37 -9.99 25.20 -10.05
CA LEU A 37 -9.99 23.79 -10.47
C LEU A 37 -8.73 23.44 -11.30
N PHE A 38 -8.27 24.36 -12.15
CA PHE A 38 -7.03 24.13 -12.91
C PHE A 38 -5.83 23.98 -11.97
N ASP A 39 -5.69 24.90 -11.02
CA ASP A 39 -4.57 24.91 -10.07
C ASP A 39 -4.57 23.67 -9.18
N LEU A 40 -5.73 23.28 -8.66
CA LEU A 40 -5.88 22.07 -7.84
C LEU A 40 -5.54 20.78 -8.62
N LEU A 41 -5.93 20.69 -9.89
CA LEU A 41 -5.55 19.56 -10.75
C LEU A 41 -4.05 19.60 -11.09
N TYR A 42 -3.49 20.79 -11.27
CA TYR A 42 -2.07 20.97 -11.51
C TYR A 42 -1.24 20.56 -10.30
N ASP A 43 -1.64 20.97 -9.10
CA ASP A 43 -1.04 20.54 -7.83
C ASP A 43 -1.13 19.02 -7.63
N ALA A 44 -2.27 18.44 -7.94
CA ALA A 44 -2.43 16.98 -7.93
C ALA A 44 -1.47 16.29 -8.92
N MET A 45 -1.25 16.88 -10.11
CA MET A 45 -0.24 16.40 -11.06
C MET A 45 1.18 16.47 -10.48
N LEU A 46 1.53 17.60 -9.82
CA LEU A 46 2.83 17.77 -9.17
C LEU A 46 3.06 16.73 -8.07
N LYS A 47 2.03 16.39 -7.26
CA LYS A 47 2.07 15.31 -6.28
C LYS A 47 2.25 13.95 -6.97
N CYS A 48 1.44 13.65 -7.99
CA CYS A 48 1.46 12.36 -8.69
C CYS A 48 2.75 12.08 -9.46
N LYS A 49 3.49 13.09 -9.93
CA LYS A 49 4.75 12.89 -10.70
C LYS A 49 5.94 12.50 -9.81
N ARG A 50 5.87 12.75 -8.50
CA ARG A 50 6.97 12.43 -7.57
C ARG A 50 7.33 10.96 -7.68
N ASN A 51 8.63 10.67 -7.77
CA ASN A 51 9.20 9.31 -7.84
C ASN A 51 8.75 8.45 -9.05
N VAL A 52 8.06 9.01 -10.06
CA VAL A 52 7.60 8.27 -11.25
C VAL A 52 7.94 8.95 -12.57
N MET A 53 8.72 10.04 -12.56
CA MET A 53 9.18 10.77 -13.76
C MET A 53 10.05 9.93 -14.71
N TRP A 54 10.65 8.86 -14.22
CA TRP A 54 11.39 7.90 -15.03
C TRP A 54 10.50 7.13 -16.03
N LYS A 55 9.17 7.09 -15.82
CA LYS A 55 8.23 6.44 -16.74
C LYS A 55 7.96 7.33 -17.96
N PRO A 56 8.20 6.85 -19.21
CA PRO A 56 8.01 7.66 -20.42
C PRO A 56 6.61 8.26 -20.54
N SER A 57 5.56 7.51 -20.17
CA SER A 57 4.18 7.99 -20.20
C SER A 57 3.90 9.15 -19.26
N VAL A 58 4.54 9.16 -18.07
CA VAL A 58 4.43 10.27 -17.11
C VAL A 58 5.21 11.47 -17.62
N LYS A 59 6.46 11.26 -18.07
CA LYS A 59 7.30 12.32 -18.66
C LYS A 59 6.58 13.03 -19.82
N HIS A 60 6.01 12.26 -20.76
CA HIS A 60 5.27 12.81 -21.88
C HIS A 60 4.03 13.61 -21.44
N PHE A 61 3.28 13.11 -20.45
CA PHE A 61 2.13 13.84 -19.92
C PHE A 61 2.54 15.17 -19.29
N VAL A 62 3.58 15.15 -18.46
CA VAL A 62 4.06 16.33 -17.71
C VAL A 62 4.66 17.39 -18.65
N LEU A 63 5.38 17.01 -19.73
CA LEU A 63 5.89 17.94 -20.74
C LEU A 63 4.78 18.77 -21.41
N LYS A 64 3.57 18.21 -21.56
CA LYS A 64 2.38 18.88 -22.06
C LYS A 64 1.38 19.21 -20.92
N GLY A 65 1.88 19.41 -19.71
CA GLY A 65 1.09 19.47 -18.48
C GLY A 65 -0.04 20.48 -18.54
N ILE A 66 0.23 21.74 -18.91
CA ILE A 66 -0.79 22.80 -18.99
C ILE A 66 -1.94 22.39 -19.95
N LYS A 67 -1.60 21.93 -21.16
CA LYS A 67 -2.61 21.46 -22.14
C LYS A 67 -3.40 20.28 -21.64
N ASN A 68 -2.74 19.30 -21.03
CA ASN A 68 -3.37 18.08 -20.54
C ASN A 68 -4.29 18.34 -19.33
N ILE A 69 -3.87 19.23 -18.42
CA ILE A 69 -4.69 19.64 -17.27
C ILE A 69 -5.87 20.48 -17.73
N GLY A 70 -5.67 21.41 -18.69
CA GLY A 70 -6.77 22.17 -19.30
C GLY A 70 -7.83 21.28 -19.96
N LYS A 71 -7.41 20.22 -20.67
CA LYS A 71 -8.32 19.23 -21.22
C LYS A 71 -9.06 18.49 -20.13
N LEU A 72 -8.37 18.05 -19.07
CA LEU A 72 -8.95 17.33 -17.95
C LEU A 72 -9.96 18.20 -17.19
N LYS A 73 -9.65 19.49 -16.97
CA LYS A 73 -10.57 20.48 -16.44
C LYS A 73 -11.86 20.53 -17.24
N LYS A 74 -11.77 20.69 -18.58
CA LYS A 74 -12.94 20.73 -19.46
C LYS A 74 -13.77 19.46 -19.39
N GLU A 75 -13.12 18.29 -19.35
CA GLU A 75 -13.83 17.01 -19.23
C GLU A 75 -14.61 16.89 -17.92
N LEU A 76 -14.05 17.36 -16.81
CA LEU A 76 -14.74 17.36 -15.51
C LEU A 76 -15.90 18.36 -15.49
N LEU A 77 -15.71 19.57 -15.99
CA LEU A 77 -16.74 20.61 -16.07
C LEU A 77 -17.94 20.18 -16.91
N ASN A 78 -17.67 19.61 -18.08
CA ASN A 78 -18.69 19.20 -19.02
C ASN A 78 -19.30 17.81 -18.72
N GLY A 79 -18.90 17.16 -17.62
CA GLY A 79 -19.39 15.83 -17.27
C GLY A 79 -18.97 14.71 -18.25
N THR A 80 -18.01 14.99 -19.12
CA THR A 80 -17.50 14.04 -20.13
C THR A 80 -16.32 13.22 -19.66
N TYR A 81 -15.83 13.44 -18.44
CA TYR A 81 -14.79 12.64 -17.87
C TYR A 81 -15.21 11.17 -17.77
N ARG A 82 -14.36 10.29 -18.30
CA ARG A 82 -14.50 8.83 -18.15
C ARG A 82 -13.15 8.27 -17.69
N PRO A 83 -13.11 7.51 -16.58
CA PRO A 83 -11.90 6.84 -16.15
C PRO A 83 -11.50 5.78 -17.16
N ARG A 84 -10.19 5.64 -17.40
CA ARG A 84 -9.65 4.58 -18.25
C ARG A 84 -9.62 3.27 -17.47
N PRO A 85 -9.85 2.13 -18.13
CA PRO A 85 -9.69 0.83 -17.48
C PRO A 85 -8.31 0.69 -16.86
N PRO A 86 -8.18 0.27 -15.59
CA PRO A 86 -6.90 0.09 -14.96
C PRO A 86 -6.16 -1.11 -15.56
N LYS A 87 -4.84 -1.00 -15.67
CA LYS A 87 -4.01 -2.15 -16.05
C LYS A 87 -3.85 -3.09 -14.86
N THR A 88 -4.13 -4.36 -15.06
CA THR A 88 -3.90 -5.38 -14.05
C THR A 88 -2.42 -5.71 -13.94
N MET A 89 -1.89 -5.72 -12.72
CA MET A 89 -0.53 -6.13 -12.41
C MET A 89 -0.55 -7.18 -11.30
N MET A 90 0.36 -8.17 -11.39
CA MET A 90 0.54 -9.17 -10.34
C MET A 90 1.81 -8.83 -9.55
N VAL A 91 1.66 -8.67 -8.25
CA VAL A 91 2.78 -8.58 -7.29
C VAL A 91 2.93 -9.93 -6.63
N TYR A 92 4.15 -10.49 -6.64
CA TYR A 92 4.40 -11.84 -6.15
C TYR A 92 4.99 -11.90 -4.74
N TYR A 93 5.57 -10.80 -4.27
CA TYR A 93 6.16 -10.74 -2.93
C TYR A 93 5.60 -9.56 -2.12
N PRO A 94 5.37 -9.70 -0.80
CA PRO A 94 5.53 -10.89 0.05
C PRO A 94 4.47 -11.98 -0.19
N LYS A 95 3.36 -11.63 -0.86
CA LYS A 95 2.28 -12.54 -1.25
C LYS A 95 1.82 -12.19 -2.66
N ARG A 96 1.38 -13.20 -3.40
CA ARG A 96 0.76 -12.98 -4.70
C ARG A 96 -0.50 -12.13 -4.55
N ARG A 97 -0.50 -10.95 -5.17
CA ARG A 97 -1.63 -10.00 -5.13
C ARG A 97 -1.88 -9.41 -6.50
N LYS A 98 -3.14 -9.33 -6.87
CA LYS A 98 -3.60 -8.54 -8.01
C LYS A 98 -3.69 -7.07 -7.58
N ILE A 99 -3.10 -6.17 -8.34
CA ILE A 99 -3.22 -4.72 -8.13
C ILE A 99 -3.66 -4.03 -9.42
N PHE A 100 -4.32 -2.89 -9.29
CA PHE A 100 -4.75 -2.07 -10.41
C PHE A 100 -3.87 -0.85 -10.56
N ALA A 101 -3.22 -0.74 -11.72
CA ALA A 101 -2.42 0.43 -12.08
C ALA A 101 -3.26 1.37 -12.94
N ASN A 102 -3.69 2.48 -12.36
CA ASN A 102 -4.44 3.50 -13.05
C ASN A 102 -3.55 4.34 -13.98
N SER A 103 -4.14 4.90 -15.04
CA SER A 103 -3.45 5.84 -15.90
C SER A 103 -2.99 7.07 -15.10
N PHE A 104 -1.91 7.74 -15.54
CA PHE A 104 -1.41 8.93 -14.85
C PHE A 104 -2.46 10.05 -14.78
N ARG A 105 -3.26 10.19 -15.85
CA ARG A 105 -4.38 11.12 -15.94
C ARG A 105 -5.42 10.84 -14.84
N ASP A 106 -5.82 9.59 -14.69
CA ASP A 106 -6.86 9.22 -13.72
C ASP A 106 -6.35 9.28 -12.28
N ARG A 107 -5.05 9.03 -12.06
CA ARG A 107 -4.42 9.26 -10.77
C ARG A 107 -4.48 10.72 -10.33
N ILE A 108 -4.36 11.68 -11.26
CA ILE A 108 -4.48 13.11 -10.97
C ILE A 108 -5.89 13.42 -10.48
N VAL A 109 -6.93 12.94 -11.17
CA VAL A 109 -8.33 13.12 -10.75
C VAL A 109 -8.58 12.51 -9.38
N GLN A 110 -8.12 11.28 -9.15
CA GLN A 110 -8.28 10.62 -7.85
C GLN A 110 -7.57 11.37 -6.72
N THR A 111 -6.37 11.88 -6.96
CA THR A 111 -5.62 12.70 -5.98
C THR A 111 -6.38 13.99 -5.68
N TYR A 112 -6.87 14.66 -6.71
CA TYR A 112 -7.70 15.86 -6.57
C TYR A 112 -8.95 15.59 -5.71
N LEU A 113 -9.70 14.53 -6.02
CA LEU A 113 -10.93 14.17 -5.28
C LEU A 113 -10.65 13.80 -3.82
N VAL A 114 -9.61 13.00 -3.59
CA VAL A 114 -9.26 12.58 -2.22
C VAL A 114 -8.78 13.77 -1.38
N ASP A 115 -7.89 14.58 -1.91
CA ASP A 115 -7.28 15.68 -1.14
C ASP A 115 -8.26 16.81 -0.84
N ASN A 116 -9.16 17.14 -1.77
CA ASN A 116 -10.03 18.31 -1.66
C ASN A 116 -11.44 18.00 -1.16
N PHE A 117 -11.90 16.74 -1.25
CA PHE A 117 -13.27 16.38 -0.82
C PHE A 117 -13.29 15.20 0.16
N CYS A 118 -12.70 14.07 -0.20
CA CYS A 118 -12.84 12.88 0.63
C CYS A 118 -12.17 13.04 2.01
N MET A 119 -10.94 13.54 2.06
CA MET A 119 -10.25 13.78 3.33
C MET A 119 -10.90 14.89 4.16
N PRO A 120 -11.24 16.08 3.61
CA PRO A 120 -11.90 17.12 4.39
C PRO A 120 -13.30 16.75 4.89
N LEU A 121 -14.09 15.97 4.15
CA LEU A 121 -15.49 15.70 4.48
C LEU A 121 -15.67 14.39 5.25
N ILE A 122 -14.92 13.36 4.91
CA ILE A 122 -15.02 12.02 5.53
C ILE A 122 -13.88 11.81 6.54
N GLY A 123 -12.65 12.12 6.15
CA GLY A 123 -11.45 11.85 6.94
C GLY A 123 -11.41 12.58 8.28
N LYS A 124 -12.09 13.74 8.40
CA LYS A 124 -12.20 14.48 9.67
C LYS A 124 -12.90 13.70 10.79
N SER A 125 -13.71 12.70 10.43
CA SER A 125 -14.42 11.85 11.39
C SER A 125 -13.59 10.65 11.87
N PHE A 126 -12.39 10.43 11.32
CA PHE A 126 -11.59 9.26 11.67
C PHE A 126 -11.11 9.31 13.12
N VAL A 127 -11.29 8.24 13.84
CA VAL A 127 -10.80 8.10 15.21
C VAL A 127 -9.27 8.23 15.27
N TYR A 128 -8.75 8.67 16.40
CA TYR A 128 -7.30 8.88 16.56
C TYR A 128 -6.46 7.63 16.28
N GLY A 129 -6.97 6.44 16.68
CA GLY A 129 -6.33 5.14 16.47
C GLY A 129 -6.33 4.64 15.01
N ASN A 130 -7.07 5.27 14.10
CA ASN A 130 -6.96 5.01 12.68
C ASN A 130 -5.76 5.78 12.11
N VAL A 131 -4.68 5.07 11.78
CA VAL A 131 -3.38 5.68 11.46
C VAL A 131 -2.92 5.46 10.02
N ALA A 132 -3.73 4.85 9.17
CA ALA A 132 -3.39 4.59 7.78
C ALA A 132 -3.77 5.74 6.84
N SER A 133 -2.94 5.99 5.82
CA SER A 133 -3.25 6.85 4.65
C SER A 133 -3.77 8.26 4.98
N GLN A 134 -3.31 8.86 6.06
CA GLN A 134 -3.65 10.21 6.48
C GLN A 134 -2.39 11.09 6.58
N LYS A 135 -2.51 12.39 6.30
CA LYS A 135 -1.39 13.33 6.46
C LYS A 135 -0.95 13.37 7.93
N GLY A 136 0.36 13.30 8.16
CA GLY A 136 0.92 13.26 9.53
C GLY A 136 0.74 11.94 10.27
N LYS A 137 0.13 10.93 9.63
CA LYS A 137 0.02 9.56 10.13
C LYS A 137 0.75 8.58 9.18
N GLY A 138 0.65 7.30 9.42
CA GLY A 138 1.34 6.28 8.64
C GLY A 138 2.08 5.29 9.55
N THR A 139 3.07 4.61 9.01
CA THR A 139 3.80 3.58 9.74
C THR A 139 4.44 4.12 11.02
N ASP A 140 5.07 5.31 10.98
CA ASP A 140 5.74 5.88 12.15
C ASP A 140 4.75 6.18 13.27
N LYS A 141 3.62 6.82 12.93
CA LYS A 141 2.58 7.08 13.92
C LYS A 141 1.93 5.81 14.45
N ALA A 142 1.82 4.79 13.62
CA ALA A 142 1.31 3.49 14.05
C ALA A 142 2.24 2.80 15.05
N LEU A 143 3.56 2.86 14.82
CA LEU A 143 4.56 2.30 15.74
C LEU A 143 4.58 3.07 17.06
N GLU A 144 4.63 4.41 17.01
CA GLU A 144 4.57 5.27 18.19
C GLU A 144 3.32 5.01 19.04
N LEU A 145 2.17 4.92 18.40
CA LEU A 145 0.90 4.72 19.09
C LEU A 145 0.78 3.31 19.68
N ALA A 146 1.30 2.30 18.98
CA ALA A 146 1.34 0.93 19.49
C ALA A 146 2.21 0.86 20.75
N GLU A 147 3.42 1.43 20.74
CA GLU A 147 4.28 1.52 21.93
C GLU A 147 3.57 2.23 23.09
N LYS A 148 2.96 3.40 22.81
CA LYS A 148 2.23 4.16 23.81
C LYS A 148 1.09 3.35 24.44
N TYR A 149 0.34 2.57 23.66
CA TYR A 149 -0.76 1.78 24.16
C TYR A 149 -0.28 0.55 24.94
N LEU A 150 0.75 -0.12 24.47
CA LEU A 150 1.38 -1.23 25.19
C LEU A 150 1.92 -0.77 26.54
N TRP A 151 2.64 0.34 26.58
CA TRP A 151 3.16 0.93 27.80
C TRP A 151 2.05 1.36 28.76
N ARG A 152 0.98 1.95 28.24
CA ARG A 152 -0.18 2.36 29.06
C ARG A 152 -0.85 1.17 29.74
N GLU A 153 -1.03 0.06 29.05
CA GLU A 153 -1.65 -1.12 29.65
C GLU A 153 -0.66 -1.81 30.62
N TYR A 154 0.63 -1.81 30.30
CA TYR A 154 1.66 -2.31 31.23
C TYR A 154 1.68 -1.52 32.54
N CYS A 155 1.59 -0.20 32.52
CA CYS A 155 1.57 0.62 33.74
C CYS A 155 0.35 0.32 34.64
N LYS A 156 -0.74 -0.25 34.11
CA LYS A 156 -1.95 -0.58 34.87
C LYS A 156 -1.91 -1.99 35.47
N SER A 157 -1.40 -2.95 34.73
CA SER A 157 -1.54 -4.39 35.04
C SER A 157 -0.26 -5.20 34.85
N GLY A 158 0.89 -4.53 34.72
CA GLY A 158 2.14 -5.22 34.39
C GLY A 158 2.05 -5.94 33.06
N THR A 159 2.35 -7.22 33.01
CA THR A 159 2.18 -8.08 31.84
C THR A 159 0.85 -8.84 31.82
N ASP A 160 -0.06 -8.53 32.75
CA ASP A 160 -1.34 -9.23 32.87
C ASP A 160 -2.43 -8.54 32.06
N TYR A 161 -2.25 -8.51 30.76
CA TYR A 161 -3.23 -8.05 29.79
C TYR A 161 -3.13 -8.82 28.46
N TYR A 162 -4.18 -8.70 27.68
CA TYR A 162 -4.36 -9.47 26.46
C TYR A 162 -4.46 -8.54 25.25
N ILE A 163 -4.12 -9.11 24.11
CA ILE A 163 -4.29 -8.50 22.80
C ILE A 163 -5.28 -9.31 21.98
N LEU A 164 -6.31 -8.67 21.46
CA LEU A 164 -7.15 -9.19 20.40
C LEU A 164 -6.68 -8.62 19.07
N GLN A 165 -6.12 -9.48 18.23
CA GLN A 165 -5.75 -9.15 16.84
C GLN A 165 -6.85 -9.64 15.90
N ILE A 166 -7.24 -8.79 14.94
CA ILE A 166 -8.28 -9.12 13.96
C ILE A 166 -7.72 -8.90 12.55
N ASP A 167 -7.89 -9.91 11.69
CA ASP A 167 -7.58 -9.90 10.25
C ASP A 167 -8.88 -10.11 9.48
N ILE A 168 -9.19 -9.22 8.55
CA ILE A 168 -10.38 -9.34 7.69
C ILE A 168 -10.03 -10.17 6.46
N LYS A 169 -10.88 -11.14 6.14
CA LYS A 169 -10.66 -12.03 4.99
C LYS A 169 -10.81 -11.24 3.69
N LYS A 170 -9.74 -11.20 2.87
CA LYS A 170 -9.72 -10.55 1.54
C LYS A 170 -10.36 -9.15 1.54
N TYR A 171 -9.95 -8.30 2.46
CA TYR A 171 -10.62 -7.04 2.79
C TYR A 171 -11.14 -6.26 1.58
N TYR A 172 -10.24 -5.82 0.69
CA TYR A 172 -10.63 -5.03 -0.49
C TYR A 172 -11.56 -5.79 -1.44
N GLU A 173 -11.31 -7.08 -1.63
CA GLU A 173 -12.13 -7.93 -2.50
C GLU A 173 -13.53 -8.17 -1.92
N SER A 174 -13.67 -8.09 -0.59
CA SER A 174 -14.94 -8.34 0.12
C SER A 174 -15.82 -7.09 0.27
N ILE A 175 -15.30 -5.88 0.03
CA ILE A 175 -16.11 -4.65 0.12
C ILE A 175 -17.16 -4.67 -0.98
N PRO A 176 -18.47 -4.66 -0.65
CA PRO A 176 -19.55 -4.59 -1.62
C PRO A 176 -19.55 -3.25 -2.37
N LEU A 177 -19.84 -3.28 -3.68
CA LEU A 177 -19.91 -2.05 -4.47
C LEU A 177 -20.94 -1.07 -3.92
N GLU A 178 -22.15 -1.55 -3.59
CA GLU A 178 -23.23 -0.70 -3.09
C GLU A 178 -22.87 -0.07 -1.74
N GLY A 179 -22.25 -0.82 -0.82
CA GLY A 179 -21.74 -0.27 0.45
C GLY A 179 -20.68 0.80 0.24
N ALA A 180 -19.78 0.61 -0.73
CA ALA A 180 -18.80 1.62 -1.11
C ALA A 180 -19.46 2.88 -1.69
N LEU A 181 -20.46 2.72 -2.56
CA LEU A 181 -21.21 3.83 -3.15
C LEU A 181 -22.01 4.60 -2.09
N GLU A 182 -22.64 3.90 -1.14
CA GLU A 182 -23.41 4.49 -0.04
C GLU A 182 -22.52 5.40 0.82
N LEU A 183 -21.34 4.91 1.26
CA LEU A 183 -20.39 5.67 2.04
C LEU A 183 -20.06 7.04 1.42
N PHE A 184 -19.84 7.08 0.11
CA PHE A 184 -19.51 8.32 -0.59
C PHE A 184 -20.74 9.18 -0.86
N ARG A 185 -21.90 8.57 -1.15
CA ARG A 185 -23.16 9.26 -1.42
C ARG A 185 -23.62 10.11 -0.22
N GLU A 186 -23.50 9.55 0.99
CA GLU A 186 -23.90 10.23 2.22
C GLU A 186 -23.05 11.44 2.56
N LYS A 187 -21.80 11.48 2.13
CA LYS A 187 -20.80 12.43 2.65
C LYS A 187 -20.30 13.44 1.62
N LEU A 188 -20.39 13.12 0.33
CA LEU A 188 -19.85 13.98 -0.71
C LEU A 188 -20.95 14.80 -1.41
N PRO A 189 -20.62 16.01 -1.89
CA PRO A 189 -21.49 16.74 -2.80
C PRO A 189 -21.86 15.89 -4.02
N HIS A 190 -23.09 16.00 -4.50
CA HIS A 190 -23.64 15.14 -5.57
C HIS A 190 -22.74 15.08 -6.82
N ALA A 191 -22.22 16.22 -7.25
CA ALA A 191 -21.34 16.28 -8.43
C ALA A 191 -20.03 15.53 -8.22
N VAL A 192 -19.39 15.65 -7.04
CA VAL A 192 -18.19 14.91 -6.65
C VAL A 192 -18.48 13.41 -6.57
N TYR A 193 -19.59 13.05 -5.91
CA TYR A 193 -20.04 11.67 -5.81
C TYR A 193 -20.19 11.01 -7.18
N ASN A 194 -20.76 11.70 -8.16
CA ASN A 194 -20.94 11.14 -9.50
C ASN A 194 -19.61 10.77 -10.16
N VAL A 195 -18.55 11.59 -10.00
CA VAL A 195 -17.22 11.25 -10.51
C VAL A 195 -16.61 10.08 -9.73
N VAL A 196 -16.74 10.07 -8.40
CA VAL A 196 -16.29 8.94 -7.56
C VAL A 196 -17.01 7.66 -7.94
N LYS A 197 -18.31 7.69 -8.14
CA LYS A 197 -19.15 6.56 -8.60
C LYS A 197 -18.66 5.98 -9.93
N LEU A 198 -18.32 6.82 -10.92
CA LEU A 198 -17.74 6.37 -12.18
C LEU A 198 -16.40 5.65 -11.96
N ILE A 199 -15.52 6.21 -11.10
CA ILE A 199 -14.24 5.61 -10.79
C ILE A 199 -14.42 4.26 -10.08
N LEU A 200 -15.28 4.18 -9.04
CA LEU A 200 -15.54 2.95 -8.30
C LEU A 200 -16.06 1.85 -9.22
N ARG A 201 -17.07 2.15 -10.04
CA ARG A 201 -17.64 1.19 -11.01
C ARG A 201 -16.60 0.70 -12.03
N SER A 202 -15.72 1.59 -12.52
CA SER A 202 -14.67 1.22 -13.48
C SER A 202 -13.60 0.31 -12.87
N GLN A 203 -13.48 0.26 -11.56
CA GLN A 203 -12.46 -0.50 -10.82
C GLN A 203 -13.01 -1.73 -10.10
N TYR A 204 -14.33 -1.90 -10.09
CA TYR A 204 -14.96 -3.06 -9.46
C TYR A 204 -14.96 -4.26 -10.41
N GLN A 205 -14.37 -5.37 -9.96
CA GLN A 205 -14.36 -6.66 -10.69
C GLN A 205 -14.58 -7.79 -9.69
N ASN A 206 -15.84 -7.98 -9.25
CA ASN A 206 -16.21 -8.89 -8.16
C ASN A 206 -15.41 -8.61 -6.88
N GLY A 207 -15.16 -7.33 -6.60
CA GLY A 207 -14.37 -6.83 -5.52
C GLY A 207 -13.43 -5.70 -5.98
N PHE A 208 -12.86 -4.99 -5.01
CA PHE A 208 -11.85 -3.96 -5.27
C PHE A 208 -10.45 -4.53 -5.14
N PHE A 209 -9.48 -3.89 -5.80
CA PHE A 209 -8.08 -4.25 -5.73
C PHE A 209 -7.23 -3.02 -5.41
N ALA A 210 -6.20 -3.20 -4.59
CA ALA A 210 -5.29 -2.12 -4.24
C ALA A 210 -4.58 -1.53 -5.47
N GLY A 211 -4.12 -0.27 -5.36
CA GLY A 211 -3.33 0.42 -6.39
C GLY A 211 -3.94 1.72 -6.89
N SER A 212 -5.12 2.08 -6.42
CA SER A 212 -5.83 3.33 -6.67
C SER A 212 -5.93 4.13 -5.39
N GLN A 213 -5.77 5.46 -5.47
CA GLN A 213 -5.85 6.32 -4.29
C GLN A 213 -7.27 6.36 -3.71
N ILE A 214 -8.29 6.36 -4.57
CA ILE A 214 -9.68 6.33 -4.12
C ILE A 214 -10.04 5.00 -3.44
N ILE A 215 -9.52 3.87 -3.95
CA ILE A 215 -9.72 2.57 -3.31
C ILE A 215 -8.95 2.48 -1.98
N GLN A 216 -7.75 3.07 -1.92
CA GLN A 216 -7.00 3.14 -0.67
C GLN A 216 -7.74 3.98 0.37
N PHE A 217 -8.35 5.10 -0.04
CA PHE A 217 -9.18 5.92 0.82
C PHE A 217 -10.46 5.18 1.24
N LEU A 218 -11.13 4.47 0.31
CA LEU A 218 -12.25 3.59 0.63
C LEU A 218 -11.88 2.60 1.73
N GLY A 219 -10.73 1.90 1.60
CA GLY A 219 -10.29 0.93 2.60
C GLY A 219 -10.07 1.53 3.98
N VAL A 220 -9.67 2.79 4.08
CA VAL A 220 -9.52 3.47 5.37
C VAL A 220 -10.89 3.91 5.92
N SER A 221 -11.78 4.39 5.08
CA SER A 221 -13.06 4.99 5.49
C SER A 221 -14.17 3.97 5.70
N TYR A 222 -14.14 2.81 5.04
CA TYR A 222 -15.20 1.81 5.09
C TYR A 222 -15.42 1.24 6.50
N LEU A 223 -14.36 1.12 7.28
CA LEU A 223 -14.41 0.66 8.68
C LEU A 223 -14.61 1.81 9.70
N ASN A 224 -14.89 3.03 9.27
CA ASN A 224 -14.99 4.15 10.21
C ASN A 224 -16.15 3.99 11.21
N LYS A 225 -17.29 3.43 10.79
CA LYS A 225 -18.41 3.10 11.70
C LYS A 225 -17.97 2.08 12.77
N LEU A 226 -17.21 1.06 12.36
CA LEU A 226 -16.63 0.08 13.28
C LEU A 226 -15.61 0.72 14.25
N ASP A 227 -14.78 1.66 13.76
CA ASP A 227 -13.82 2.36 14.62
C ASP A 227 -14.53 3.11 15.76
N HIS A 228 -15.63 3.81 15.44
CA HIS A 228 -16.47 4.50 16.42
C HIS A 228 -17.15 3.51 17.35
N PHE A 229 -17.73 2.43 16.84
CA PHE A 229 -18.32 1.38 17.67
C PHE A 229 -17.33 0.82 18.71
N ILE A 230 -16.11 0.50 18.29
CA ILE A 230 -15.06 0.01 19.21
C ILE A 230 -14.69 1.08 20.27
N LYS A 231 -14.63 2.34 19.88
CA LYS A 231 -14.22 3.42 20.78
C LYS A 231 -15.33 3.90 21.72
N GLU A 232 -16.54 4.01 21.22
CA GLU A 232 -17.66 4.67 21.90
C GLU A 232 -18.59 3.67 22.58
N THR A 233 -18.94 2.56 21.91
CA THR A 233 -19.83 1.53 22.45
C THR A 233 -19.05 0.50 23.28
N LEU A 234 -18.01 -0.13 22.69
CA LEU A 234 -17.17 -1.08 23.41
C LEU A 234 -16.14 -0.39 24.32
N ARG A 235 -16.01 0.93 24.28
CA ARG A 235 -15.16 1.75 25.17
C ARG A 235 -13.71 1.28 25.29
N ILE A 236 -13.19 0.62 24.27
CA ILE A 236 -11.79 0.17 24.22
C ILE A 236 -10.86 1.40 24.04
N LYS A 237 -10.07 1.70 25.07
CA LYS A 237 -9.16 2.84 25.07
C LYS A 237 -7.92 2.59 24.21
N SER A 238 -7.38 1.38 24.22
CA SER A 238 -6.17 0.98 23.49
C SER A 238 -6.55 0.21 22.23
N TYR A 239 -6.95 0.99 21.21
CA TYR A 239 -7.34 0.52 19.88
C TYR A 239 -6.51 1.20 18.82
N ILE A 240 -5.96 0.43 17.87
CA ILE A 240 -5.21 0.93 16.72
C ILE A 240 -5.56 0.14 15.47
N ARG A 241 -5.70 0.83 14.34
CA ARG A 241 -5.97 0.24 13.03
C ARG A 241 -5.07 0.84 11.96
N TYR A 242 -4.47 -0.04 11.18
CA TYR A 242 -3.74 0.28 9.97
C TYR A 242 -4.36 -0.47 8.78
N GLN A 243 -5.27 0.16 8.04
CA GLN A 243 -6.11 -0.45 7.00
C GLN A 243 -7.01 -1.56 7.59
N ASP A 244 -6.78 -2.81 7.16
CA ASP A 244 -7.46 -4.03 7.61
C ASP A 244 -6.79 -4.73 8.80
N ASP A 245 -5.59 -4.29 9.20
CA ASP A 245 -4.83 -4.85 10.32
C ASP A 245 -5.05 -4.00 11.57
N PHE A 246 -5.69 -4.56 12.59
CA PHE A 246 -5.98 -3.83 13.82
C PHE A 246 -5.98 -4.71 15.06
N PHE A 247 -5.75 -4.07 16.21
CA PHE A 247 -5.79 -4.74 17.48
C PHE A 247 -6.39 -3.88 18.59
N LEU A 248 -6.87 -4.58 19.62
CA LEU A 248 -7.40 -4.05 20.87
C LEU A 248 -6.60 -4.62 22.03
N LEU A 249 -6.35 -3.81 23.07
CA LEU A 249 -5.71 -4.24 24.31
C LEU A 249 -6.69 -4.08 25.48
N CYS A 250 -6.78 -5.10 26.35
CA CYS A 250 -7.54 -5.08 27.58
C CYS A 250 -6.92 -6.07 28.58
N TYR A 251 -7.04 -5.77 29.88
CA TYR A 251 -6.65 -6.70 30.95
C TYR A 251 -7.65 -7.87 31.10
N ASP A 252 -8.89 -7.68 30.68
CA ASP A 252 -9.96 -8.66 30.78
C ASP A 252 -10.08 -9.44 29.45
N ARG A 253 -9.74 -10.73 29.50
CA ARG A 253 -9.79 -11.64 28.36
C ARG A 253 -11.23 -11.93 27.91
N ASP A 254 -12.14 -12.11 28.90
CA ASP A 254 -13.53 -12.46 28.62
C ASP A 254 -14.23 -11.28 27.97
N TYR A 255 -13.91 -10.06 28.40
CA TYR A 255 -14.38 -8.85 27.74
C TYR A 255 -13.86 -8.74 26.31
N LEU A 256 -12.61 -9.10 26.02
CA LEU A 256 -12.11 -9.13 24.64
C LEU A 256 -12.83 -10.19 23.79
N THR A 257 -13.22 -11.32 24.40
CA THR A 257 -14.02 -12.35 23.72
C THR A 257 -15.41 -11.81 23.38
N PHE A 258 -16.06 -11.13 24.31
CA PHE A 258 -17.31 -10.41 24.03
C PHE A 258 -17.13 -9.36 22.92
N CYS A 259 -16.09 -8.54 22.99
CA CYS A 259 -15.79 -7.55 21.95
C CYS A 259 -15.61 -8.21 20.57
N LEU A 260 -14.95 -9.35 20.50
CA LEU A 260 -14.76 -10.07 19.24
C LEU A 260 -16.09 -10.47 18.60
N GLU A 261 -17.02 -11.01 19.40
CA GLU A 261 -18.35 -11.43 18.89
C GLU A 261 -19.17 -10.21 18.42
N GLU A 262 -19.14 -9.11 19.15
CA GLU A 262 -19.81 -7.87 18.71
C GLU A 262 -19.17 -7.26 17.44
N ILE A 263 -17.84 -7.26 17.34
CA ILE A 263 -17.13 -6.82 16.13
C ILE A 263 -17.48 -7.70 14.92
N LYS A 264 -17.65 -9.02 15.10
CA LYS A 264 -18.11 -9.92 14.04
C LYS A 264 -19.48 -9.53 13.50
N LYS A 265 -20.41 -9.16 14.38
CA LYS A 265 -21.76 -8.71 13.99
C LYS A 265 -21.71 -7.42 13.18
N GLU A 266 -20.94 -6.44 13.65
CA GLU A 266 -20.74 -5.17 12.93
C GLU A 266 -20.09 -5.39 11.55
N LEU A 267 -19.06 -6.24 11.47
CA LEU A 267 -18.42 -6.58 10.19
C LEU A 267 -19.38 -7.31 9.24
N ALA A 268 -20.21 -8.22 9.76
CA ALA A 268 -21.22 -8.91 8.95
C ALA A 268 -22.23 -7.92 8.36
N GLY A 269 -22.66 -6.90 9.14
CA GLY A 269 -23.51 -5.80 8.66
C GLY A 269 -22.87 -4.98 7.53
N LEU A 270 -21.52 -4.94 7.47
CA LEU A 270 -20.76 -4.31 6.39
C LEU A 270 -20.46 -5.27 5.21
N GLY A 271 -20.95 -6.51 5.24
CA GLY A 271 -20.64 -7.54 4.25
C GLY A 271 -19.23 -8.11 4.36
N LEU A 272 -18.57 -7.96 5.51
CA LEU A 272 -17.19 -8.38 5.75
C LEU A 272 -17.15 -9.57 6.72
N VAL A 273 -16.12 -10.41 6.57
CA VAL A 273 -15.93 -11.59 7.41
C VAL A 273 -14.50 -11.62 7.93
N ILE A 274 -14.34 -11.97 9.20
CA ILE A 274 -13.00 -12.12 9.80
C ILE A 274 -12.29 -13.38 9.27
N ASN A 275 -10.98 -13.37 9.34
CA ASN A 275 -10.14 -14.52 9.09
C ASN A 275 -9.89 -15.26 10.41
N GLU A 276 -10.70 -16.27 10.70
CA GLU A 276 -10.65 -17.03 11.96
C GLU A 276 -9.25 -17.61 12.27
N LYS A 277 -8.50 -18.02 11.21
CA LYS A 277 -7.15 -18.59 11.39
C LYS A 277 -6.12 -17.57 11.87
N LYS A 278 -6.37 -16.29 11.67
CA LYS A 278 -5.43 -15.21 12.03
C LYS A 278 -5.97 -14.31 13.14
N THR A 279 -7.26 -14.33 13.38
CA THR A 279 -7.88 -13.61 14.50
C THR A 279 -7.65 -14.39 15.77
N LYS A 280 -7.07 -13.76 16.77
CA LYS A 280 -6.73 -14.43 18.03
C LYS A 280 -6.68 -13.46 19.21
N ILE A 281 -7.00 -14.00 20.38
CA ILE A 281 -6.75 -13.35 21.66
C ILE A 281 -5.57 -14.08 22.31
N THR A 282 -4.50 -13.37 22.58
CA THR A 282 -3.29 -13.93 23.20
C THR A 282 -2.83 -13.06 24.35
N LYS A 283 -2.13 -13.65 25.33
CA LYS A 283 -1.48 -12.88 26.38
C LYS A 283 -0.35 -12.05 25.75
N ILE A 284 -0.13 -10.84 26.21
CA ILE A 284 0.85 -9.93 25.59
C ILE A 284 2.28 -10.50 25.61
N THR A 285 2.60 -11.33 26.60
CA THR A 285 3.89 -12.01 26.73
C THR A 285 4.21 -13.01 25.61
N GLU A 286 3.18 -13.50 24.90
CA GLU A 286 3.37 -14.40 23.76
C GLU A 286 3.91 -13.65 22.52
N GLY A 287 3.83 -12.32 22.55
CA GLY A 287 4.17 -11.48 21.42
C GLY A 287 3.09 -11.47 20.30
N PHE A 288 3.21 -10.53 19.41
CA PHE A 288 2.26 -10.36 18.32
C PHE A 288 2.93 -9.74 17.09
N ARG A 289 2.24 -9.78 15.95
CA ARG A 289 2.72 -9.14 14.73
C ARG A 289 1.84 -7.97 14.34
N PHE A 290 2.45 -6.80 14.09
CA PHE A 290 1.74 -5.63 13.61
C PHE A 290 2.63 -4.79 12.68
N ILE A 291 2.09 -4.38 11.54
CA ILE A 291 2.79 -3.57 10.51
C ILE A 291 4.17 -4.16 10.13
N GLY A 292 4.23 -5.49 10.02
CA GLY A 292 5.43 -6.21 9.57
C GLY A 292 6.52 -6.38 10.62
N PHE A 293 6.30 -5.95 11.87
CA PHE A 293 7.17 -6.20 13.00
C PHE A 293 6.60 -7.28 13.90
N ASP A 294 7.48 -8.09 14.49
CA ASP A 294 7.18 -9.01 15.57
C ASP A 294 7.46 -8.26 16.89
N TRP A 295 6.43 -8.06 17.70
CA TRP A 295 6.44 -7.28 18.94
C TRP A 295 6.53 -8.19 20.13
N HIS A 296 7.36 -7.82 21.10
CA HIS A 296 7.53 -8.52 22.36
C HIS A 296 7.61 -7.52 23.50
N ILE A 297 7.10 -7.89 24.65
CA ILE A 297 7.27 -7.16 25.91
C ILE A 297 7.85 -8.10 26.97
N ASN A 298 8.87 -7.64 27.68
CA ASN A 298 9.43 -8.43 28.76
C ASN A 298 8.74 -8.13 30.11
N SER A 299 9.10 -8.88 31.16
CA SER A 299 8.55 -8.72 32.52
C SER A 299 8.80 -7.34 33.13
N LYS A 300 9.80 -6.59 32.62
CA LYS A 300 10.14 -5.22 33.06
C LYS A 300 9.43 -4.14 32.22
N GLY A 301 8.54 -4.49 31.31
CA GLY A 301 7.82 -3.56 30.45
C GLY A 301 8.59 -3.06 29.24
N VAL A 302 9.80 -3.57 28.98
CA VAL A 302 10.57 -3.16 27.82
C VAL A 302 9.95 -3.78 26.56
N ILE A 303 9.64 -2.92 25.60
CA ILE A 303 9.03 -3.29 24.32
C ILE A 303 10.12 -3.46 23.27
N TYR A 304 10.08 -4.57 22.55
CA TYR A 304 10.98 -4.89 21.44
C TYR A 304 10.18 -5.07 20.15
N LYS A 305 10.76 -4.59 19.04
CA LYS A 305 10.22 -4.71 17.68
C LYS A 305 11.26 -5.35 16.78
N PHE A 306 11.02 -6.56 16.33
CA PHE A 306 11.94 -7.25 15.43
C PHE A 306 11.36 -7.37 14.03
N ILE A 307 12.22 -7.30 13.02
CA ILE A 307 11.82 -7.61 11.65
C ILE A 307 11.81 -9.11 11.47
N ASN A 308 10.76 -9.59 10.80
CA ASN A 308 10.60 -11.01 10.53
C ASN A 308 11.80 -11.59 9.75
N LEU A 309 12.33 -12.70 10.25
CA LEU A 309 13.48 -13.39 9.64
C LEU A 309 13.27 -13.76 8.17
N GLN A 310 12.06 -14.12 7.78
CA GLN A 310 11.71 -14.43 6.38
C GLN A 310 11.97 -13.23 5.47
N ARG A 311 11.66 -12.03 5.94
CA ARG A 311 11.90 -10.80 5.20
C ARG A 311 13.39 -10.53 5.05
N ILE A 312 14.17 -10.70 6.11
CA ILE A 312 15.64 -10.56 6.06
C ILE A 312 16.25 -11.58 5.07
N LYS A 313 15.80 -12.85 5.10
CA LYS A 313 16.23 -13.87 4.14
C LYS A 313 15.92 -13.48 2.68
N HIS A 314 14.73 -12.92 2.45
CA HIS A 314 14.35 -12.46 1.13
C HIS A 314 15.21 -11.28 0.65
N GLU A 315 15.50 -10.32 1.50
CA GLU A 315 16.39 -9.20 1.15
C GLU A 315 17.80 -9.70 0.80
N ARG A 316 18.33 -10.65 1.54
CA ARG A 316 19.62 -11.30 1.19
C ARG A 316 19.57 -11.98 -0.18
N TYR A 317 18.46 -12.63 -0.51
CA TYR A 317 18.25 -13.20 -1.85
C TYR A 317 18.24 -12.11 -2.93
N LEU A 318 17.51 -11.00 -2.70
CA LEU A 318 17.48 -9.87 -3.63
C LEU A 318 18.86 -9.23 -3.82
N ILE A 319 19.61 -9.01 -2.74
CA ILE A 319 21.00 -8.52 -2.79
C ILE A 319 21.84 -9.38 -3.72
N ARG A 320 21.81 -10.72 -3.53
CA ARG A 320 22.56 -11.66 -4.38
C ARG A 320 22.13 -11.61 -5.84
N LYS A 321 20.82 -11.47 -6.09
CA LYS A 321 20.28 -11.41 -7.46
C LYS A 321 20.66 -10.12 -8.15
N LEU A 322 20.43 -8.98 -7.49
CA LEU A 322 20.61 -7.64 -8.05
C LEU A 322 22.09 -7.25 -8.17
N SER A 323 22.94 -7.72 -7.26
CA SER A 323 24.38 -7.47 -7.34
C SER A 323 25.02 -7.99 -8.64
N LYS A 324 24.36 -8.86 -9.38
CA LYS A 324 24.82 -9.33 -10.70
C LYS A 324 24.72 -8.24 -11.78
N PHE A 325 23.82 -7.27 -11.62
CA PHE A 325 23.44 -6.29 -12.64
C PHE A 325 23.69 -4.85 -12.21
N LEU A 326 23.77 -4.57 -10.91
CA LEU A 326 23.91 -3.24 -10.36
C LEU A 326 25.31 -3.01 -9.78
N THR A 327 25.74 -1.76 -9.77
CA THR A 327 26.87 -1.32 -8.97
C THR A 327 26.52 -1.34 -7.49
N LYS A 328 27.53 -1.29 -6.61
CA LYS A 328 27.33 -1.24 -5.15
C LYS A 328 26.47 -0.04 -4.73
N GLY A 329 26.73 1.15 -5.33
CA GLY A 329 25.95 2.36 -5.08
C GLY A 329 24.47 2.22 -5.45
N GLU A 330 24.19 1.77 -6.67
CA GLU A 330 22.81 1.55 -7.15
C GLU A 330 22.07 0.51 -6.30
N LEU A 331 22.75 -0.55 -5.86
CA LEU A 331 22.15 -1.54 -4.97
C LEU A 331 21.79 -0.94 -3.61
N LEU A 332 22.68 -0.14 -3.01
CA LEU A 332 22.44 0.53 -1.73
C LEU A 332 21.29 1.54 -1.84
N GLU A 333 21.18 2.27 -2.94
CA GLU A 333 20.02 3.15 -3.22
C GLU A 333 18.71 2.36 -3.25
N GLN A 334 18.68 1.21 -3.93
CA GLN A 334 17.48 0.35 -3.94
C GLN A 334 17.14 -0.23 -2.56
N MET A 335 18.16 -0.49 -1.74
CA MET A 335 17.97 -0.98 -0.37
C MET A 335 17.57 0.10 0.63
N GLN A 336 17.68 1.38 0.30
CA GLN A 336 17.48 2.50 1.24
C GLN A 336 16.14 2.43 1.98
N SER A 337 15.07 2.09 1.28
CA SER A 337 13.74 1.93 1.89
C SER A 337 13.71 0.82 2.94
N PHE A 338 14.37 -0.31 2.68
CA PHE A 338 14.44 -1.42 3.63
C PHE A 338 15.39 -1.12 4.80
N LEU A 339 16.53 -0.47 4.54
CA LEU A 339 17.46 -0.04 5.59
C LEU A 339 16.79 0.95 6.56
N SER A 340 16.04 1.93 6.03
CA SER A 340 15.25 2.87 6.84
C SER A 340 14.15 2.16 7.65
N TYR A 341 13.60 1.07 7.12
CA TYR A 341 12.63 0.25 7.85
C TYR A 341 13.32 -0.55 8.98
N LEU A 342 14.54 -1.04 8.77
CA LEU A 342 15.37 -1.68 9.82
C LEU A 342 15.69 -0.72 10.96
N ASP A 343 15.91 0.56 10.67
CA ASP A 343 16.21 1.58 11.69
C ASP A 343 15.05 1.81 12.68
N LYS A 344 13.83 1.47 12.30
CA LYS A 344 12.62 1.54 13.16
C LYS A 344 12.46 0.33 14.08
N SER A 345 13.38 -0.63 14.03
CA SER A 345 13.33 -1.89 14.78
C SER A 345 14.54 -2.05 15.69
N ASP A 346 14.42 -2.96 16.64
CA ASP A 346 15.53 -3.40 17.49
C ASP A 346 16.45 -4.41 16.76
N SER A 347 16.26 -4.60 15.47
CA SER A 347 17.06 -5.50 14.62
C SER A 347 18.35 -4.85 14.10
N ARG A 348 19.02 -4.01 14.89
CA ARG A 348 20.24 -3.27 14.49
C ARG A 348 21.34 -4.18 13.93
N GLN A 349 21.58 -5.33 14.57
CA GLN A 349 22.53 -6.32 14.08
C GLN A 349 22.19 -6.86 12.68
N ALA A 350 20.90 -6.93 12.32
CA ALA A 350 20.49 -7.36 11.00
C ALA A 350 20.89 -6.36 9.91
N LYS A 351 20.82 -5.05 10.21
CA LYS A 351 21.27 -3.99 9.30
C LYS A 351 22.77 -4.11 9.04
N THR A 352 23.57 -4.20 10.11
CA THR A 352 25.03 -4.38 9.98
C THR A 352 25.37 -5.63 9.19
N LYS A 353 24.76 -6.78 9.52
CA LYS A 353 24.98 -8.05 8.80
C LYS A 353 24.58 -7.98 7.31
N LEU A 354 23.56 -7.21 6.95
CA LEU A 354 23.18 -7.03 5.55
C LEU A 354 24.17 -6.14 4.80
N LEU A 355 24.62 -5.05 5.40
CA LEU A 355 25.64 -4.18 4.81
C LEU A 355 26.96 -4.90 4.63
N THR A 356 27.44 -5.62 5.65
CA THR A 356 28.64 -6.49 5.53
C THR A 356 28.46 -7.54 4.43
N TYR A 357 27.26 -8.10 4.27
CA TYR A 357 26.98 -9.07 3.21
C TYR A 357 27.09 -8.45 1.80
N VAL A 358 26.64 -7.21 1.63
CA VAL A 358 26.85 -6.43 0.39
C VAL A 358 28.36 -6.27 0.13
N ASP A 359 29.13 -5.83 1.12
CA ASP A 359 30.58 -5.65 1.00
C ASP A 359 31.28 -6.95 0.59
N VAL A 360 30.97 -8.05 1.24
CA VAL A 360 31.54 -9.38 0.89
C VAL A 360 31.27 -9.78 -0.55
N ILE A 361 30.05 -9.50 -1.06
CA ILE A 361 29.70 -9.86 -2.46
C ILE A 361 30.53 -9.03 -3.44
N TYR A 362 30.66 -7.72 -3.23
CA TYR A 362 31.37 -6.85 -4.17
C TYR A 362 32.88 -7.03 -4.08
N ASN A 363 33.45 -7.18 -2.88
CA ASN A 363 34.88 -7.47 -2.72
C ASN A 363 35.30 -8.79 -3.38
N LYS A 364 34.46 -9.85 -3.29
CA LYS A 364 34.69 -11.11 -4.00
C LYS A 364 34.65 -10.93 -5.52
N ARG A 365 33.79 -10.08 -6.04
CA ARG A 365 33.71 -9.81 -7.48
C ARG A 365 34.93 -9.04 -7.98
N GLU A 366 35.39 -8.04 -7.22
CA GLU A 366 36.60 -7.29 -7.52
C GLU A 366 37.82 -8.22 -7.51
N ALA A 367 37.95 -9.07 -6.50
CA ALA A 367 39.06 -10.03 -6.41
C ALA A 367 39.05 -11.03 -7.59
N LEU A 368 37.85 -11.52 -8.00
CA LEU A 368 37.72 -12.41 -9.16
C LEU A 368 38.05 -11.66 -10.47
N ALA A 369 37.61 -10.42 -10.63
CA ALA A 369 37.95 -9.61 -11.80
C ALA A 369 39.47 -9.40 -11.87
N THR A 370 40.10 -9.02 -10.76
CA THR A 370 41.57 -8.83 -10.70
C THR A 370 42.33 -10.11 -11.01
N SER A 371 41.88 -11.26 -10.51
CA SER A 371 42.51 -12.56 -10.81
C SER A 371 42.35 -12.97 -12.27
N LEU A 372 41.21 -12.70 -12.90
CA LEU A 372 40.98 -12.96 -14.32
C LEU A 372 41.82 -12.02 -15.21
N PHE A 373 41.98 -10.76 -14.82
CA PHE A 373 42.89 -9.82 -15.51
C PHE A 373 44.35 -10.26 -15.38
N SER A 374 44.78 -10.70 -14.21
CA SER A 374 46.15 -11.23 -14.04
C SER A 374 46.38 -12.50 -14.84
N CYS A 375 45.45 -13.45 -14.87
CA CYS A 375 45.55 -14.64 -15.74
C CYS A 375 45.58 -14.26 -17.22
N HIS A 376 44.83 -13.26 -17.66
CA HIS A 376 44.86 -12.81 -19.07
C HIS A 376 46.17 -12.12 -19.43
N TYR A 377 46.75 -11.34 -18.51
CA TYR A 377 48.09 -10.75 -18.66
C TYR A 377 49.16 -11.83 -18.72
N PHE A 378 49.12 -12.84 -17.85
CA PHE A 378 50.05 -13.98 -17.89
C PHE A 378 49.90 -14.77 -19.18
N SER A 379 48.69 -15.07 -19.66
CA SER A 379 48.45 -15.79 -20.91
C SER A 379 48.98 -15.01 -22.14
N ASN A 380 48.83 -13.70 -22.19
CA ASN A 380 49.37 -12.86 -23.27
C ASN A 380 50.89 -12.69 -23.14
N PHE A 381 51.43 -12.62 -21.93
CA PHE A 381 52.86 -12.57 -21.68
C PHE A 381 53.56 -13.87 -22.15
N PHE A 382 52.99 -15.04 -21.84
CA PHE A 382 53.51 -16.31 -22.35
C PHE A 382 53.38 -16.43 -23.89
N LYS A 383 52.31 -15.95 -24.50
CA LYS A 383 52.18 -15.91 -25.98
C LYS A 383 53.23 -15.03 -26.62
N HIS A 384 53.58 -13.91 -26.05
CA HIS A 384 54.65 -13.04 -26.52
C HIS A 384 56.05 -13.69 -26.35
N ILE A 385 56.34 -14.35 -25.23
CA ILE A 385 57.63 -15.04 -25.02
C ILE A 385 57.78 -16.22 -25.99
N PHE A 386 56.73 -17.03 -26.23
CA PHE A 386 56.76 -18.11 -27.20
C PHE A 386 56.91 -17.59 -28.65
N SER A 387 56.34 -16.46 -28.98
CA SER A 387 56.52 -15.82 -30.29
C SER A 387 57.96 -15.35 -30.53
N TYR A 388 58.67 -14.88 -29.51
CA TYR A 388 60.09 -14.48 -29.61
C TYR A 388 61.05 -15.66 -29.63
N MET A 389 60.71 -16.81 -29.02
CA MET A 389 61.55 -18.02 -29.09
C MET A 389 61.53 -18.71 -30.46
N PHE A 390 60.48 -18.54 -31.28
CA PHE A 390 60.38 -19.08 -32.63
C PHE A 390 61.13 -18.25 -33.69
N ILE A 391 61.57 -17.04 -33.39
CA ILE A 391 62.32 -16.16 -34.33
C ILE A 391 63.84 -16.40 -34.23
N PHE A 392 64.31 -17.13 -33.20
CA PHE A 392 65.75 -17.44 -33.02
C PHE A 392 66.16 -18.85 -33.43
N TYR A 393 65.24 -19.67 -34.02
CA TYR A 393 65.54 -21.02 -34.49
C TYR A 393 65.09 -21.30 -35.95
N SER A 394 64.96 -20.24 -36.75
CA SER A 394 64.84 -20.38 -38.21
C SER A 394 65.96 -19.67 -38.93
#